data_a21958dbaa346ecea7828bd33e40d111
#
_entry.id   a21958dbaa346ecea7828bd33e40d111
#
_cell.length_a   1.000
_cell.length_b   1.000
_cell.length_c   1.000
_cell.angle_alpha   90.00
_cell.angle_beta   90.00
_cell.angle_gamma   90.00
#
_symmetry.space_group_name_H-M   'P 1'
#
loop_
_entity.id
_entity.type
_entity.pdbx_description
1 polymer ?
#
loop_
_entity_poly.entity_id
_entity_poly.type
_entity_poly.pdbx_seq_one_letter_code
_entity_poly.pdbx_strand_id
1 'polypeptide(L)'
;MMWCYIYRSTKKENCYLYMENENDFSTIPEKIMSIFGAPVFVMKVLLDGKRQFVVGTAQEIEERIKTDGFFLQMLKEDDFKV
;
A
#
# COMPACT_ATOMS: atom_id res chain seq x y z
N MET A 1 -5.27 -15.41 0.32
CA MET A 1 -5.32 -14.86 -1.05
C MET A 1 -6.36 -13.74 -1.12
N MET A 2 -5.96 -12.57 -1.57
CA MET A 2 -6.89 -11.45 -1.71
C MET A 2 -6.41 -10.51 -2.82
N TRP A 3 -7.36 -9.83 -3.45
CA TRP A 3 -7.02 -8.74 -4.36
C TRP A 3 -6.73 -7.49 -3.55
N CYS A 4 -5.75 -6.71 -3.99
CA CYS A 4 -5.52 -5.42 -3.38
C CYS A 4 -5.30 -4.36 -4.44
N TYR A 5 -5.58 -3.11 -4.06
CA TYR A 5 -5.50 -1.95 -4.93
C TYR A 5 -4.38 -1.07 -4.41
N ILE A 6 -3.44 -0.74 -5.28
CA ILE A 6 -2.26 0.04 -4.90
C ILE A 6 -2.39 1.45 -5.43
N TYR A 7 -2.20 2.41 -4.54
CA TYR A 7 -2.22 3.84 -4.86
C TYR A 7 -0.89 4.46 -4.50
N ARG A 8 -0.50 5.49 -5.23
CA ARG A 8 0.72 6.23 -4.90
C ARG A 8 0.37 7.60 -4.32
N SER A 9 1.29 8.09 -3.49
CA SER A 9 1.17 9.41 -2.89
C SER A 9 1.46 10.51 -3.91
N THR A 10 0.75 11.63 -3.78
CA THR A 10 1.04 12.83 -4.56
C THR A 10 1.90 13.82 -3.79
N LYS A 11 2.02 13.64 -2.47
CA LYS A 11 2.81 14.52 -1.62
C LYS A 11 4.18 13.94 -1.22
N LYS A 12 4.28 12.62 -1.20
CA LYS A 12 5.53 11.96 -0.81
C LYS A 12 5.97 10.97 -1.88
N GLU A 13 7.21 11.11 -2.33
CA GLU A 13 7.78 10.15 -3.27
C GLU A 13 7.96 8.79 -2.60
N ASN A 14 7.81 7.74 -3.40
CA ASN A 14 8.04 6.36 -2.96
C ASN A 14 7.14 5.93 -1.80
N CYS A 15 5.96 6.52 -1.74
CA CYS A 15 4.97 6.19 -0.72
C CYS A 15 3.75 5.59 -1.41
N TYR A 16 3.36 4.38 -0.99
CA TYR A 16 2.27 3.62 -1.61
C TYR A 16 1.31 3.11 -0.56
N LEU A 17 0.05 3.00 -0.96
CA LEU A 17 -1.02 2.56 -0.08
C LEU A 17 -1.70 1.35 -0.71
N TYR A 18 -1.76 0.25 0.04
CA TYR A 18 -2.38 -0.99 -0.40
C TYR A 18 -3.71 -1.16 0.32
N MET A 19 -4.78 -1.40 -0.43
CA MET A 19 -6.12 -1.50 0.15
C MET A 19 -6.89 -2.67 -0.43
N GLU A 20 -7.84 -3.18 0.35
CA GLU A 20 -8.70 -4.28 -0.07
C GLU A 20 -9.80 -3.82 -1.02
N ASN A 21 -10.30 -2.60 -0.83
CA ASN A 21 -11.42 -2.09 -1.62
C ASN A 21 -11.00 -0.89 -2.45
N GLU A 22 -11.40 -0.88 -3.72
CA GLU A 22 -11.09 0.20 -4.63
C GLU A 22 -11.80 1.49 -4.22
N ASN A 23 -11.04 2.59 -4.19
CA ASN A 23 -11.56 3.93 -3.88
C ASN A 23 -12.24 4.07 -2.52
N ASP A 24 -12.00 3.13 -1.61
CA ASP A 24 -12.56 3.21 -0.27
C ASP A 24 -11.43 3.51 0.72
N PHE A 25 -11.29 4.78 1.08
CA PHE A 25 -10.25 5.23 1.99
C PHE A 25 -10.78 5.44 3.41
N SER A 26 -11.99 4.96 3.69
CA SER A 26 -12.64 5.19 4.99
C SER A 26 -11.93 4.55 6.17
N THR A 27 -11.16 3.48 5.92
CA THR A 27 -10.42 2.80 6.98
C THR A 27 -9.09 3.47 7.30
N ILE A 28 -8.69 4.46 6.49
CA ILE A 28 -7.39 5.09 6.63
C ILE A 28 -7.49 6.32 7.53
N PRO A 29 -6.66 6.43 8.59
CA PRO A 29 -6.68 7.59 9.46
C PRO A 29 -6.46 8.89 8.68
N GLU A 30 -7.19 9.93 9.07
CA GLU A 30 -7.10 11.23 8.43
C GLU A 30 -5.67 11.77 8.44
N LYS A 31 -4.94 11.50 9.51
CA LYS A 31 -3.56 11.94 9.64
C LYS A 31 -2.68 11.36 8.53
N ILE A 32 -2.91 10.09 8.20
CA ILE A 32 -2.16 9.42 7.13
C ILE A 32 -2.56 10.00 5.78
N MET A 33 -3.86 10.24 5.57
CA MET A 33 -4.33 10.83 4.31
C MET A 33 -3.78 12.24 4.10
N SER A 34 -3.62 13.01 5.18
CA SER A 34 -3.02 14.34 5.10
C SER A 34 -1.58 14.29 4.59
N ILE A 35 -0.83 13.30 5.03
CA ILE A 35 0.57 13.13 4.61
C ILE A 35 0.64 12.58 3.19
N PHE A 36 -0.26 11.65 2.87
CA PHE A 36 -0.28 10.96 1.58
C PHE A 36 -0.75 11.86 0.44
N GLY A 37 -1.69 12.73 0.73
CA GLY A 37 -2.29 13.59 -0.28
C GLY A 37 -3.34 12.85 -1.11
N ALA A 38 -3.69 13.41 -2.26
CA ALA A 38 -4.67 12.77 -3.14
C ALA A 38 -4.09 11.48 -3.71
N PRO A 39 -4.72 10.32 -3.46
CA PRO A 39 -4.18 9.05 -3.95
C PRO A 39 -4.38 8.90 -5.46
N VAL A 40 -3.37 8.33 -6.12
CA VAL A 40 -3.43 8.05 -7.55
C VAL A 40 -3.33 6.54 -7.75
N PHE A 41 -4.31 5.96 -8.42
CA PHE A 41 -4.34 4.53 -8.66
C PHE A 41 -3.15 4.08 -9.50
N VAL A 42 -2.48 3.02 -9.05
CA VAL A 42 -1.33 2.45 -9.76
C VAL A 42 -1.71 1.13 -10.42
N MET A 43 -2.15 0.17 -9.61
CA MET A 43 -2.44 -1.16 -10.13
C MET A 43 -3.26 -1.98 -9.14
N LYS A 44 -3.90 -3.03 -9.68
CA LYS A 44 -4.57 -4.05 -8.90
C LYS A 44 -3.71 -5.30 -8.93
N VAL A 45 -3.44 -5.90 -7.79
CA VAL A 45 -2.62 -7.12 -7.73
C VAL A 45 -3.30 -8.18 -6.88
N LEU A 46 -3.00 -9.44 -7.17
CA LEU A 46 -3.49 -10.56 -6.39
C LEU A 46 -2.38 -10.97 -5.42
N LEU A 47 -2.70 -10.98 -4.14
CA LEU A 47 -1.76 -11.41 -3.10
C LEU A 47 -1.87 -12.93 -2.93
N ASP A 48 -1.26 -13.67 -3.84
CA ASP A 48 -1.34 -15.13 -3.87
C ASP A 48 -0.02 -15.83 -3.51
N GLY A 49 0.98 -15.03 -3.10
CA GLY A 49 2.29 -15.58 -2.73
C GLY A 49 3.25 -15.79 -3.88
N LYS A 50 2.80 -15.56 -5.12
CA LYS A 50 3.66 -15.73 -6.30
C LYS A 50 4.49 -14.51 -6.63
N ARG A 51 4.07 -13.34 -6.15
CA ARG A 51 4.77 -12.08 -6.39
C ARG A 51 5.48 -11.65 -5.13
N GLN A 52 6.74 -11.22 -5.28
CA GLN A 52 7.47 -10.62 -4.17
C GLN A 52 7.37 -9.11 -4.22
N PHE A 53 7.28 -8.52 -3.03
CA PHE A 53 7.21 -7.08 -2.86
C PHE A 53 8.46 -6.60 -2.15
N VAL A 54 8.83 -5.34 -2.38
CA VAL A 54 10.02 -4.76 -1.77
C VAL A 54 9.94 -4.80 -0.24
N VAL A 55 8.74 -4.65 0.32
CA VAL A 55 8.55 -4.50 1.76
C VAL A 55 8.14 -5.79 2.48
N GLY A 56 8.01 -6.89 1.78
CA GLY A 56 7.64 -8.15 2.43
C GLY A 56 6.93 -9.12 1.51
N THR A 57 6.40 -10.17 2.10
CA THR A 57 5.67 -11.19 1.36
C THR A 57 4.21 -10.80 1.17
N ALA A 58 3.56 -11.43 0.19
CA ALA A 58 2.13 -11.22 -0.04
C ALA A 58 1.31 -11.53 1.23
N GLN A 59 1.70 -12.57 1.97
CA GLN A 59 1.01 -12.94 3.19
C GLN A 59 1.11 -11.86 4.27
N GLU A 60 2.29 -11.28 4.43
CA GLU A 60 2.48 -10.21 5.40
C GLU A 60 1.64 -8.98 5.07
N ILE A 61 1.59 -8.63 3.79
CA ILE A 61 0.79 -7.49 3.32
C ILE A 61 -0.70 -7.77 3.56
N GLU A 62 -1.15 -8.98 3.25
CA GLU A 62 -2.54 -9.37 3.46
C GLU A 62 -2.93 -9.27 4.93
N GLU A 63 -2.06 -9.77 5.82
CA GLU A 63 -2.32 -9.71 7.26
C GLU A 63 -2.43 -8.27 7.75
N ARG A 64 -1.57 -7.39 7.26
CA ARG A 64 -1.62 -5.98 7.63
C ARG A 64 -2.90 -5.31 7.17
N ILE A 65 -3.32 -5.61 5.95
CA ILE A 65 -4.56 -5.05 5.42
C ILE A 65 -5.76 -5.53 6.24
N LYS A 66 -5.77 -6.81 6.62
CA LYS A 66 -6.86 -7.36 7.41
C LYS A 66 -6.89 -6.81 8.84
N THR A 67 -5.72 -6.57 9.41
CA THR A 67 -5.62 -6.08 10.79
C THR A 67 -5.86 -4.59 10.88
N ASP A 68 -5.21 -3.80 10.01
CA ASP A 68 -5.21 -2.35 10.08
C ASP A 68 -6.19 -1.68 9.12
N GLY A 69 -6.69 -2.42 8.13
CA GLY A 69 -7.57 -1.88 7.09
C GLY A 69 -6.81 -1.38 5.87
N PHE A 70 -5.50 -1.33 5.94
CA PHE A 70 -4.63 -0.87 4.85
C PHE A 70 -3.19 -1.26 5.15
N PHE A 71 -2.33 -1.12 4.14
CA PHE A 71 -0.89 -1.28 4.33
C PHE A 71 -0.19 -0.09 3.68
N LEU A 72 0.57 0.66 4.48
CA LEU A 72 1.30 1.82 4.01
C LEU A 72 2.75 1.43 3.77
N GLN A 73 3.20 1.56 2.53
CA GLN A 73 4.58 1.29 2.15
C GLN A 73 5.29 2.62 1.97
N MET A 74 6.33 2.84 2.78
CA MET A 74 7.16 4.04 2.66
C MET A 74 8.58 3.58 2.42
N LEU A 75 9.06 3.79 1.19
CA LEU A 75 10.42 3.40 0.82
C LEU A 75 11.35 4.60 1.01
N LYS A 76 12.38 4.38 1.77
CA LYS A 76 13.43 5.39 1.95
C LYS A 76 14.37 5.34 0.74
N GLU A 77 15.07 6.45 0.51
CA GLU A 77 16.02 6.51 -0.60
C GLU A 77 17.00 5.35 -0.55
N ASP A 78 17.46 4.98 0.64
CA ASP A 78 18.41 3.89 0.83
C ASP A 78 17.89 2.53 0.40
N ASP A 79 16.57 2.36 0.36
CA ASP A 79 15.96 1.09 -0.06
C ASP A 79 16.19 0.79 -1.54
N PHE A 80 16.59 1.78 -2.31
CA PHE A 80 16.85 1.64 -3.74
C PHE A 80 18.35 1.54 -4.07
N LYS A 81 19.20 1.66 -3.08
CA LYS A 81 20.64 1.54 -3.30
C LYS A 81 21.05 0.07 -3.27
N VAL A 82 21.85 -0.28 -4.21
CA VAL A 82 22.32 -1.66 -4.35
C VAL A 82 23.69 -1.81 -3.71
#